data_efa02b6185e0ff087df4ee85b752ae8b
#
_entry.id   efa02b6185e0ff087df4ee85b752ae8b
#
_cell.length_a   1.000
_cell.length_b   1.000
_cell.length_c   1.000
_cell.angle_alpha   90.00
_cell.angle_beta   90.00
_cell.angle_gamma   90.00
#
_symmetry.space_group_name_H-M   'P 1'
#
loop_
_entity.id
_entity.type
_entity.pdbx_description
1 polymer ?
#
loop_
_entity_poly.entity_id
_entity_poly.type
_entity_poly.pdbx_seq_one_letter_code
_entity_poly.pdbx_strand_id
1 'polypeptide(L)'
;MIKPLHTKIEEIQNLKDGYLIRESYFEYPKGKSNIYKVSLSKKIDWYAELPFEDDVYSNPIILKENHFICASWKGVDSHISLKDGSIIESKLTRWTKKQSEQEDQPNVFHSLRSFQT
;
A
#
# COMPACT_ATOMS: atom_id res chain seq x y z
N MET A 1 16.69 -13.25 12.50
CA MET A 1 15.42 -12.57 12.75
C MET A 1 15.40 -11.20 12.09
N ILE A 2 14.28 -10.84 11.50
CA ILE A 2 14.16 -9.56 10.82
C ILE A 2 13.80 -8.48 11.82
N LYS A 3 14.53 -7.38 11.79
CA LYS A 3 14.29 -6.27 12.71
C LYS A 3 13.54 -5.15 11.99
N PRO A 4 12.63 -4.46 12.69
CA PRO A 4 11.93 -3.34 12.07
C PRO A 4 12.87 -2.20 11.74
N LEU A 5 12.51 -1.43 10.74
CA LEU A 5 13.29 -0.26 10.35
C LEU A 5 12.96 0.96 11.19
N HIS A 6 11.68 1.16 11.49
CA HIS A 6 11.24 2.37 12.19
C HIS A 6 10.20 2.11 13.26
N THR A 7 9.23 1.23 12.97
CA THR A 7 8.17 0.96 13.91
C THR A 7 8.03 -0.54 14.08
N LYS A 8 6.95 -0.98 14.69
CA LYS A 8 6.76 -2.39 14.98
C LYS A 8 6.33 -3.15 13.72
N ILE A 9 6.90 -4.32 13.47
CA ILE A 9 6.46 -5.16 12.37
C ILE A 9 5.11 -5.76 12.73
N GLU A 10 4.11 -5.52 11.89
CA GLU A 10 2.77 -6.04 12.11
C GLU A 10 2.45 -7.23 11.24
N GLU A 11 3.15 -7.39 10.14
CA GLU A 11 2.82 -8.45 9.19
C GLU A 11 4.07 -8.91 8.46
N ILE A 12 4.23 -10.22 8.31
CA ILE A 12 5.27 -10.82 7.49
C ILE A 12 4.62 -11.86 6.62
N GLN A 13 4.76 -11.73 5.31
CA GLN A 13 4.28 -12.73 4.36
C GLN A 13 5.48 -13.42 3.74
N ASN A 14 5.47 -14.74 3.71
CA ASN A 14 6.55 -15.50 3.13
C ASN A 14 6.43 -15.52 1.61
N LEU A 15 7.54 -15.24 0.94
CA LEU A 15 7.61 -15.31 -0.51
C LEU A 15 8.64 -16.39 -0.87
N LYS A 16 8.64 -16.82 -2.13
CA LYS A 16 9.61 -17.79 -2.59
C LYS A 16 11.03 -17.33 -2.36
N ASP A 17 11.29 -16.05 -2.59
CA ASP A 17 12.64 -15.51 -2.54
C ASP A 17 12.82 -14.48 -1.43
N GLY A 18 12.00 -14.52 -0.41
CA GLY A 18 12.17 -13.58 0.69
C GLY A 18 10.90 -13.36 1.49
N TYR A 19 10.77 -12.16 2.00
CA TYR A 19 9.67 -11.81 2.90
C TYR A 19 9.11 -10.45 2.55
N LEU A 20 7.79 -10.33 2.62
CA LEU A 20 7.11 -9.06 2.44
C LEU A 20 6.70 -8.59 3.82
N ILE A 21 7.13 -7.39 4.20
CA ILE A 21 6.98 -6.89 5.56
C ILE A 21 6.18 -5.61 5.58
N ARG A 22 5.24 -5.53 6.52
CA ARG A 22 4.52 -4.28 6.77
C ARG A 22 4.72 -3.89 8.23
N GLU A 23 5.23 -2.67 8.44
CA GLU A 23 5.39 -2.12 9.79
C GLU A 23 4.20 -1.25 10.14
N SER A 24 4.00 -1.04 11.43
CA SER A 24 2.89 -0.23 11.91
C SER A 24 2.90 1.15 11.27
N TYR A 25 1.74 1.61 10.82
CA TYR A 25 1.63 2.93 10.22
C TYR A 25 1.75 4.04 11.26
N PHE A 26 1.48 3.72 12.51
CA PHE A 26 1.47 4.72 13.58
C PHE A 26 2.87 5.29 13.80
N GLU A 27 3.00 6.59 13.60
CA GLU A 27 4.27 7.30 13.75
C GLU A 27 5.36 6.85 12.78
N TYR A 28 4.99 6.23 11.67
CA TYR A 28 5.98 5.88 10.66
C TYR A 28 6.49 7.16 10.00
N PRO A 29 7.80 7.26 9.69
CA PRO A 29 8.35 8.50 9.12
C PRO A 29 7.63 8.91 7.84
N LYS A 30 7.25 10.16 7.76
CA LYS A 30 6.53 10.68 6.61
C LYS A 30 7.37 10.57 5.35
N GLY A 31 6.73 10.19 4.26
CA GLY A 31 7.41 10.07 2.98
C GLY A 31 8.13 8.75 2.78
N LYS A 32 8.10 7.87 3.78
CA LYS A 32 8.75 6.57 3.67
C LYS A 32 7.72 5.47 3.68
N SER A 33 7.94 4.44 2.86
CA SER A 33 7.00 3.33 2.75
C SER A 33 7.19 2.36 3.90
N ASN A 34 6.08 1.95 4.50
CA ASN A 34 6.11 0.99 5.60
C ASN A 34 5.93 -0.45 5.12
N ILE A 35 5.95 -0.68 3.81
CA ILE A 35 5.96 -2.03 3.25
C ILE A 35 7.21 -2.18 2.39
N TYR A 36 7.92 -3.28 2.59
CA TYR A 36 9.14 -3.53 1.84
C TYR A 36 9.40 -5.02 1.74
N LYS A 37 10.19 -5.40 0.73
CA LYS A 37 10.57 -6.79 0.54
C LYS A 37 12.01 -6.99 1.01
N VAL A 38 12.22 -8.08 1.74
CA VAL A 38 13.53 -8.47 2.25
C VAL A 38 13.89 -9.80 1.61
N SER A 39 15.11 -9.90 1.09
CA SER A 39 15.58 -11.13 0.48
C SER A 39 15.84 -12.21 1.53
N LEU A 40 16.08 -13.44 1.08
CA LEU A 40 16.43 -14.52 1.99
C LEU A 40 17.70 -14.21 2.76
N SER A 41 18.60 -13.41 2.21
CA SER A 41 19.81 -12.99 2.90
C SER A 41 19.57 -11.77 3.79
N LYS A 42 18.34 -11.37 3.95
CA LYS A 42 17.90 -10.28 4.84
C LYS A 42 18.34 -8.89 4.41
N LYS A 43 18.46 -8.71 3.11
CA LYS A 43 18.73 -7.40 2.53
C LYS A 43 17.45 -6.86 1.91
N ILE A 44 17.27 -5.57 1.99
CA ILE A 44 16.07 -4.96 1.41
C ILE A 44 16.21 -4.92 -0.10
N ASP A 45 15.23 -5.53 -0.79
CA ASP A 45 15.20 -5.53 -2.25
C ASP A 45 14.54 -4.27 -2.78
N TRP A 46 13.43 -3.87 -2.18
CA TRP A 46 12.71 -2.67 -2.61
C TRP A 46 11.71 -2.25 -1.52
N TYR A 47 11.30 -0.98 -1.61
CA TYR A 47 10.22 -0.43 -0.79
C TYR A 47 9.01 -0.28 -1.69
N ALA A 48 7.83 -0.61 -1.18
CA ALA A 48 6.60 -0.47 -1.96
C ALA A 48 6.33 1.01 -2.21
N GLU A 49 5.97 1.33 -3.43
CA GLU A 49 5.63 2.70 -3.79
C GLU A 49 4.39 3.15 -3.02
N LEU A 50 4.36 4.38 -2.58
CA LEU A 50 3.18 4.93 -1.89
C LEU A 50 2.29 5.62 -2.91
N PRO A 51 0.95 5.56 -2.72
CA PRO A 51 0.06 6.24 -3.65
C PRO A 51 0.18 7.77 -3.57
N PHE A 52 0.57 8.28 -2.40
CA PHE A 52 0.83 9.70 -2.20
C PHE A 52 2.05 9.85 -1.30
N GLU A 53 2.77 10.95 -1.46
CA GLU A 53 3.95 11.19 -0.66
C GLU A 53 3.71 11.16 0.84
N ASP A 54 2.55 11.61 1.26
CA ASP A 54 2.24 11.71 2.68
C ASP A 54 1.27 10.61 3.13
N ASP A 55 1.28 9.49 2.44
CA ASP A 55 0.41 8.37 2.78
C ASP A 55 1.20 7.26 3.47
N VAL A 56 0.50 6.24 3.94
CA VAL A 56 1.13 5.08 4.58
C VAL A 56 0.13 3.93 4.48
N TYR A 57 0.63 2.71 4.39
CA TYR A 57 -0.23 1.54 4.28
C TYR A 57 -0.75 1.14 5.66
N SER A 58 -2.07 1.09 5.81
CA SER A 58 -2.70 0.90 7.12
C SER A 58 -3.48 -0.39 7.27
N ASN A 59 -3.56 -1.19 6.22
CA ASN A 59 -4.37 -2.41 6.25
C ASN A 59 -3.53 -3.65 5.94
N PRO A 60 -4.04 -4.83 6.26
CA PRO A 60 -3.31 -6.06 5.95
C PRO A 60 -3.07 -6.25 4.47
N ILE A 61 -1.98 -6.91 4.15
CA ILE A 61 -1.60 -7.20 2.79
C ILE A 61 -2.44 -8.37 2.26
N ILE A 62 -2.99 -8.21 1.06
CA ILE A 62 -3.67 -9.29 0.36
C ILE A 62 -2.73 -9.79 -0.71
N LEU A 63 -2.11 -10.93 -0.46
CA LEU A 63 -1.09 -11.46 -1.35
C LEU A 63 -1.71 -12.22 -2.51
N LYS A 64 -1.26 -11.91 -3.71
CA LYS A 64 -1.65 -12.61 -4.93
C LYS A 64 -0.41 -13.26 -5.54
N GLU A 65 -0.56 -13.84 -6.71
CA GLU A 65 0.54 -14.55 -7.33
C GLU A 65 1.71 -13.63 -7.74
N ASN A 66 1.41 -12.56 -8.43
CA ASN A 66 2.44 -11.66 -8.97
C ASN A 66 2.43 -10.28 -8.36
N HIS A 67 1.50 -10.02 -7.45
CA HIS A 67 1.37 -8.70 -6.85
C HIS A 67 0.68 -8.83 -5.51
N PHE A 68 0.60 -7.74 -4.77
CA PHE A 68 -0.23 -7.70 -3.57
C PHE A 68 -1.07 -6.44 -3.58
N ILE A 69 -2.12 -6.46 -2.78
CA ILE A 69 -3.04 -5.33 -2.68
C ILE A 69 -3.00 -4.85 -1.25
N CYS A 70 -2.94 -3.55 -1.06
CA CYS A 70 -2.97 -3.00 0.28
C CYS A 70 -3.63 -1.64 0.26
N ALA A 71 -4.47 -1.40 1.27
CA ALA A 71 -5.16 -0.12 1.40
C ALA A 71 -4.34 0.82 2.26
N SER A 72 -4.32 2.09 1.88
CA SER A 72 -3.56 3.10 2.58
C SER A 72 -4.45 3.89 3.53
N TRP A 73 -3.81 4.68 4.38
CA TRP A 73 -4.52 5.53 5.34
C TRP A 73 -5.46 6.51 4.64
N LYS A 74 -5.06 7.00 3.47
CA LYS A 74 -5.90 7.93 2.70
C LYS A 74 -7.00 7.26 1.91
N GLY A 75 -7.14 5.95 2.03
CA GLY A 75 -8.26 5.24 1.42
C GLY A 75 -8.03 4.84 -0.01
N VAL A 76 -6.81 4.49 -0.36
CA VAL A 76 -6.47 4.04 -1.71
C VAL A 76 -6.03 2.59 -1.66
N ASP A 77 -6.70 1.74 -2.46
CA ASP A 77 -6.27 0.37 -2.65
C ASP A 77 -5.25 0.36 -3.76
N SER A 78 -4.03 -0.07 -3.46
CA SER A 78 -2.98 -0.12 -4.47
C SER A 78 -2.62 -1.56 -4.77
N HIS A 79 -2.47 -1.86 -6.05
CA HIS A 79 -1.96 -3.13 -6.53
C HIS A 79 -0.48 -2.92 -6.82
N ILE A 80 0.36 -3.67 -6.13
CA ILE A 80 1.80 -3.42 -6.13
C ILE A 80 2.54 -4.65 -6.63
N SER A 81 3.46 -4.43 -7.56
CA SER A 81 4.21 -5.51 -8.18
C SER A 81 5.17 -6.16 -7.18
N LEU A 82 5.15 -7.49 -7.12
CA LEU A 82 6.11 -8.22 -6.30
C LEU A 82 7.50 -8.21 -6.92
N LYS A 83 7.61 -7.78 -8.17
CA LYS A 83 8.88 -7.74 -8.86
C LYS A 83 9.75 -6.58 -8.39
N ASP A 84 9.16 -5.40 -8.21
CA ASP A 84 9.96 -4.22 -7.88
C ASP A 84 9.29 -3.24 -6.92
N GLY A 85 8.11 -3.59 -6.42
CA GLY A 85 7.42 -2.72 -5.46
C GLY A 85 6.70 -1.53 -6.08
N SER A 86 6.61 -1.47 -7.40
CA SER A 86 5.93 -0.34 -8.05
C SER A 86 4.42 -0.55 -8.07
N ILE A 87 3.69 0.54 -8.07
CA ILE A 87 2.22 0.50 -8.15
C ILE A 87 1.81 0.18 -9.58
N ILE A 88 1.02 -0.88 -9.74
CA ILE A 88 0.47 -1.27 -11.03
C ILE A 88 -0.80 -0.47 -11.29
N GLU A 89 -1.65 -0.35 -10.28
CA GLU A 89 -2.86 0.45 -10.38
C GLU A 89 -3.32 0.80 -8.98
N SER A 90 -4.07 1.88 -8.85
CA SER A 90 -4.63 2.33 -7.57
C SER A 90 -6.09 2.68 -7.77
N LYS A 91 -6.90 2.38 -6.75
CA LYS A 91 -8.32 2.70 -6.78
C LYS A 91 -8.74 3.22 -5.42
N LEU A 92 -9.71 4.10 -5.39
CA LEU A 92 -10.28 4.51 -4.12
C LEU A 92 -10.94 3.31 -3.45
N THR A 93 -10.86 3.26 -2.15
CA THR A 93 -11.52 2.18 -1.41
C THR A 93 -13.03 2.35 -1.57
N ARG A 94 -13.75 1.28 -1.26
CA ARG A 94 -15.19 1.33 -1.34
C ARG A 94 -15.78 2.47 -0.51
N TRP A 95 -15.26 2.65 0.68
CA TRP A 95 -15.75 3.70 1.56
C TRP A 95 -15.54 5.08 0.97
N THR A 96 -14.35 5.34 0.46
CA THR A 96 -14.01 6.62 -0.14
C THR A 96 -14.84 6.89 -1.37
N LYS A 97 -15.00 5.89 -2.21
CA LYS A 97 -15.84 6.03 -3.39
C LYS A 97 -17.27 6.37 -3.04
N LYS A 98 -17.81 5.70 -2.05
CA LYS A 98 -19.18 5.93 -1.62
C LYS A 98 -19.37 7.35 -1.14
N GLN A 99 -18.44 7.86 -0.37
CA GLN A 99 -18.51 9.23 0.10
C GLN A 99 -18.44 10.22 -1.05
N SER A 100 -17.55 9.99 -1.97
CA SER A 100 -17.43 10.88 -3.13
C SER A 100 -18.71 10.92 -3.94
N GLU A 101 -19.32 9.80 -4.13
CA GLU A 101 -20.55 9.73 -4.89
C GLU A 101 -21.68 10.47 -4.21
N GLN A 102 -21.73 10.42 -2.90
CA GLN A 102 -22.74 11.15 -2.19
C GLN A 102 -22.57 12.65 -2.30
N GLU A 103 -21.37 13.09 -2.30
CA GLU A 103 -21.09 14.50 -2.41
C GLU A 103 -21.38 15.03 -3.78
N ASP A 104 -21.18 14.22 -4.75
CA ASP A 104 -21.25 14.62 -6.07
C ASP A 104 -22.53 14.69 -6.66
N GLN A 105 -23.41 14.34 -6.48
CA GLN A 105 -24.61 14.38 -6.94
C GLN A 105 -24.93 14.88 -8.07
N PRO A 106 -24.69 14.75 -8.74
CA PRO A 106 -24.66 13.88 -9.47
C PRO A 106 -23.51 13.92 -10.26
N ASN A 107 -22.87 13.86 -10.29
CA ASN A 107 -21.84 13.47 -10.66
C ASN A 107 -20.72 13.74 -10.78
N VAL A 108 -20.34 14.29 -10.61
CA VAL A 108 -19.28 14.36 -10.35
C VAL A 108 -18.24 13.80 -10.11
N PHE A 109 -17.91 13.92 -10.72
CA PHE A 109 -16.71 13.43 -10.39
C PHE A 109 -16.31 12.61 -10.65
N HIS A 110 -16.55 12.91 -11.29
CA HIS A 110 -15.83 12.24 -11.19
C HIS A 110 -15.17 12.08 -11.33
N SER A 111 -15.28 12.54 -11.69
CA SER A 111 -14.32 12.48 -11.51
C SER A 111 -13.56 12.27 -11.34
N LEU A 112 -13.65 12.70 -11.75
CA LEU A 112 -12.82 12.50 -11.36
C LEU A 112 -12.49 11.90 -11.51
N ARG A 113 -12.89 12.20 -12.12
CA ARG A 113 -12.41 11.73 -12.00
C ARG A 113 -12.03 11.17 -12.09
N SER A 114 -12.23 11.30 -12.27
CA SER A 114 -11.63 10.94 -11.95
C SER A 114 -11.22 10.63 -11.76
N PHE A 115 -11.44 10.95 -12.00
CA PHE A 115 -10.84 10.69 -11.49
C PHE A 115 -10.97 10.03 -11.40
N GLN A 116 -11.39 10.18 -11.61
CA GLN A 116 -11.32 9.69 -11.19
C GLN A 116 -11.35 9.01 -11.15
N THR A 117 -11.50 9.16 -11.32
CA THR A 117 -11.38 8.64 -11.17
C THR A 117 -11.18 8.32 -11.15
#